data_ea1305015c1225d998e1f53d16ff406b
#
_entry.id   ea1305015c1225d998e1f53d16ff406b
#
_cell.length_a   1.000
_cell.length_b   1.000
_cell.length_c   1.000
_cell.angle_alpha   90.00
_cell.angle_beta   90.00
_cell.angle_gamma   90.00
#
_symmetry.space_group_name_H-M   'P 1'
#
loop_
_entity.id
_entity.type
_entity.pdbx_description
1 polymer ?
#
loop_
_entity_poly.entity_id
_entity_poly.type
_entity_poly.pdbx_seq_one_letter_code
_entity_poly.pdbx_strand_id
1 'polypeptide(L)'
;MRFWCATAFMKTKQLVHIAQLLDEAGYHGLMVSDHLVYPKNLQSKYPYSPHPDGRPIWDPETAWPDPWVLIGAMTSVTKQLNFTTNIYVAGHRPLLQLAKEIATASVLSDGRVALGAGAGWMKEEFDLQGQDFSNRGKRLTEMIRALRAMWEGGWVEFHGDYYDIPPVTMEPHPPKKVPIYVGGHTDAALKRAAMVGDGWIGNAYPVEEAQVHIAKLKGYLREYGRENDDFEIICGLYAMPTADLYKRAEVEMGLTGTLCMPWSLGNPSAGDHAGLTEMAAAYKPFIDDFATNVVSKCQ
;
A
#
# COMPACT_ATOMS: atom_id res chain seq x y z
N MET A 1 -17.42 -3.65 -0.12
CA MET A 1 -16.11 -3.79 0.61
C MET A 1 -15.04 -4.34 -0.32
N ARG A 2 -13.88 -3.70 -0.42
CA ARG A 2 -12.71 -4.14 -1.23
C ARG A 2 -11.73 -4.93 -0.39
N PHE A 3 -11.36 -6.13 -0.84
CA PHE A 3 -10.42 -7.00 -0.12
C PHE A 3 -9.03 -6.92 -0.76
N TRP A 4 -8.08 -6.35 -0.04
CA TRP A 4 -6.70 -6.18 -0.43
C TRP A 4 -5.80 -7.19 0.28
N CYS A 5 -5.21 -8.10 -0.47
CA CYS A 5 -4.35 -9.13 0.08
C CYS A 5 -2.94 -8.58 0.33
N ALA A 6 -2.52 -8.54 1.60
CA ALA A 6 -1.16 -8.15 1.97
C ALA A 6 -0.20 -9.33 1.82
N THR A 7 0.96 -9.10 1.19
CA THR A 7 1.93 -10.16 0.84
C THR A 7 3.31 -9.96 1.46
N ALA A 8 3.42 -9.13 2.49
CA ALA A 8 4.67 -8.98 3.23
C ALA A 8 5.19 -10.34 3.73
N PHE A 9 6.50 -10.50 3.74
CA PHE A 9 7.24 -11.69 4.22
C PHE A 9 7.07 -12.96 3.38
N MET A 10 6.35 -12.93 2.27
CA MET A 10 6.22 -14.06 1.37
C MET A 10 7.44 -14.22 0.47
N LYS A 11 7.74 -15.45 0.04
CA LYS A 11 8.86 -15.72 -0.88
C LYS A 11 8.58 -15.10 -2.25
N THR A 12 9.49 -14.28 -2.75
CA THR A 12 9.35 -13.52 -4.01
C THR A 12 8.88 -14.39 -5.19
N LYS A 13 9.44 -15.60 -5.34
CA LYS A 13 9.10 -16.53 -6.46
C LYS A 13 7.66 -17.01 -6.44
N GLN A 14 6.96 -16.93 -5.30
CA GLN A 14 5.57 -17.38 -5.17
C GLN A 14 4.56 -16.30 -5.55
N LEU A 15 4.95 -15.02 -5.43
CA LEU A 15 4.03 -13.89 -5.50
C LEU A 15 3.29 -13.77 -6.83
N VAL A 16 3.94 -14.10 -7.94
CA VAL A 16 3.31 -14.09 -9.27
C VAL A 16 2.18 -15.13 -9.35
N HIS A 17 2.41 -16.35 -8.84
CA HIS A 17 1.37 -17.38 -8.81
C HIS A 17 0.26 -17.07 -7.81
N ILE A 18 0.60 -16.47 -6.65
CA ILE A 18 -0.40 -16.02 -5.68
C ILE A 18 -1.30 -14.94 -6.29
N ALA A 19 -0.74 -14.02 -7.07
CA ALA A 19 -1.55 -13.02 -7.78
C ALA A 19 -2.58 -13.69 -8.73
N GLN A 20 -2.19 -14.76 -9.44
CA GLN A 20 -3.14 -15.53 -10.28
C GLN A 20 -4.26 -16.15 -9.44
N LEU A 21 -3.91 -16.79 -8.32
CA LEU A 21 -4.90 -17.41 -7.42
C LEU A 21 -5.88 -16.40 -6.84
N LEU A 22 -5.40 -15.20 -6.47
CA LEU A 22 -6.25 -14.11 -5.97
C LEU A 22 -7.16 -13.53 -7.07
N ASP A 23 -6.64 -13.37 -8.29
CA ASP A 23 -7.40 -12.94 -9.47
C ASP A 23 -8.54 -13.91 -9.78
N GLU A 24 -8.25 -15.21 -9.83
CA GLU A 24 -9.23 -16.28 -10.05
C GLU A 24 -10.29 -16.37 -8.95
N ALA A 25 -9.90 -16.09 -7.70
CA ALA A 25 -10.79 -16.14 -6.54
C ALA A 25 -11.61 -14.85 -6.33
N GLY A 26 -11.42 -13.81 -7.16
CA GLY A 26 -12.22 -12.59 -7.15
C GLY A 26 -11.87 -11.60 -6.04
N TYR A 27 -10.62 -11.61 -5.55
CA TYR A 27 -10.14 -10.54 -4.67
C TYR A 27 -10.06 -9.22 -5.42
N HIS A 28 -10.24 -8.11 -4.68
CA HIS A 28 -10.13 -6.79 -5.27
C HIS A 28 -8.69 -6.47 -5.69
N GLY A 29 -7.71 -6.80 -4.84
CA GLY A 29 -6.33 -6.47 -5.15
C GLY A 29 -5.28 -7.09 -4.24
N LEU A 30 -4.03 -6.86 -4.59
CA LEU A 30 -2.84 -7.31 -3.89
C LEU A 30 -1.96 -6.11 -3.53
N MET A 31 -1.39 -6.12 -2.33
CA MET A 31 -0.49 -5.10 -1.82
C MET A 31 0.93 -5.62 -1.66
N VAL A 32 1.90 -4.90 -2.22
CA VAL A 32 3.33 -5.18 -2.10
C VAL A 32 3.95 -4.21 -1.10
N SER A 33 4.68 -4.74 -0.12
CA SER A 33 5.43 -3.93 0.84
C SER A 33 6.83 -3.60 0.31
N ASP A 34 7.46 -2.58 0.90
CA ASP A 34 8.69 -1.98 0.39
C ASP A 34 9.73 -1.72 1.48
N HIS A 35 10.92 -2.24 1.25
CA HIS A 35 12.18 -1.85 1.87
C HIS A 35 13.32 -2.01 0.85
N LEU A 36 14.34 -1.14 0.92
CA LEU A 36 15.52 -1.25 0.05
C LEU A 36 16.57 -2.18 0.64
N VAL A 37 16.83 -2.04 1.93
CA VAL A 37 17.90 -2.76 2.62
C VAL A 37 17.54 -2.99 4.09
N TYR A 38 18.25 -3.91 4.74
CA TYR A 38 18.28 -4.04 6.19
C TYR A 38 19.66 -3.64 6.72
N PRO A 39 19.82 -2.48 7.38
CA PRO A 39 21.09 -2.03 7.92
C PRO A 39 21.57 -2.91 9.08
N LYS A 40 22.85 -3.31 9.09
CA LYS A 40 23.43 -4.06 10.22
C LYS A 40 23.32 -3.30 11.54
N ASN A 41 23.48 -1.97 11.50
CA ASN A 41 23.42 -1.08 12.65
C ASN A 41 22.14 -0.23 12.58
N LEU A 42 20.98 -0.88 12.67
CA LEU A 42 19.69 -0.21 12.65
C LEU A 42 19.46 0.53 13.97
N GLN A 43 19.30 1.85 13.92
CA GLN A 43 18.97 2.71 15.07
C GLN A 43 17.53 3.18 15.05
N SER A 44 16.93 3.29 13.86
CA SER A 44 15.53 3.64 13.69
C SER A 44 14.62 2.60 14.33
N LYS A 45 13.56 3.08 14.98
CA LYS A 45 12.58 2.20 15.62
C LYS A 45 11.39 1.97 14.70
N TYR A 46 11.02 0.70 14.53
CA TYR A 46 9.85 0.34 13.73
C TYR A 46 8.56 0.76 14.44
N PRO A 47 7.72 1.61 13.84
CA PRO A 47 6.56 2.21 14.52
C PRO A 47 5.49 1.21 14.96
N TYR A 48 5.47 0.03 14.36
CA TYR A 48 4.50 -1.03 14.63
C TYR A 48 5.13 -2.22 15.36
N SER A 49 6.31 -2.02 15.95
CA SER A 49 7.01 -3.09 16.66
C SER A 49 6.30 -3.47 17.95
N PRO A 50 6.03 -4.75 18.21
CA PRO A 50 5.59 -5.24 19.51
C PRO A 50 6.75 -5.33 20.51
N HIS A 51 8.00 -5.17 20.05
CA HIS A 51 9.19 -5.28 20.89
C HIS A 51 9.49 -3.97 21.60
N PRO A 52 9.84 -3.99 22.91
CA PRO A 52 10.14 -2.77 23.66
C PRO A 52 11.33 -1.97 23.12
N ASP A 53 12.29 -2.62 22.45
CA ASP A 53 13.44 -1.99 21.81
C ASP A 53 13.11 -1.34 20.45
N GLY A 54 11.92 -1.63 19.91
CA GLY A 54 11.46 -1.09 18.63
C GLY A 54 12.10 -1.76 17.41
N ARG A 55 12.71 -2.94 17.56
CA ARG A 55 13.25 -3.68 16.42
C ARG A 55 12.14 -4.12 15.46
N PRO A 56 12.43 -4.28 14.14
CA PRO A 56 11.49 -4.87 13.19
C PRO A 56 11.04 -6.29 13.60
N ILE A 57 9.89 -6.70 13.08
CA ILE A 57 9.32 -8.04 13.29
C ILE A 57 9.83 -9.06 12.24
N TRP A 58 10.75 -8.66 11.39
CA TRP A 58 11.36 -9.50 10.35
C TRP A 58 12.88 -9.52 10.49
N ASP A 59 13.49 -10.54 9.93
CA ASP A 59 14.93 -10.77 9.97
C ASP A 59 15.64 -10.09 8.78
N PRO A 60 16.97 -9.88 8.86
CA PRO A 60 17.76 -9.31 7.78
C PRO A 60 17.66 -10.05 6.44
N GLU A 61 17.40 -11.36 6.48
CA GLU A 61 17.27 -12.24 5.32
C GLU A 61 15.88 -12.21 4.68
N THR A 62 14.93 -11.48 5.27
CA THR A 62 13.58 -11.33 4.71
C THR A 62 13.63 -10.65 3.35
N ALA A 63 13.06 -11.30 2.35
CA ALA A 63 13.04 -10.79 0.99
C ALA A 63 12.05 -9.64 0.84
N TRP A 64 12.53 -8.50 0.36
CA TRP A 64 11.74 -7.34 -0.04
C TRP A 64 11.97 -7.10 -1.53
N PRO A 65 11.17 -7.73 -2.43
CA PRO A 65 11.31 -7.50 -3.86
C PRO A 65 10.93 -6.07 -4.21
N ASP A 66 11.56 -5.51 -5.24
CA ASP A 66 11.14 -4.20 -5.76
C ASP A 66 9.66 -4.26 -6.17
N PRO A 67 8.82 -3.37 -5.63
CA PRO A 67 7.39 -3.43 -5.83
C PRO A 67 6.96 -3.26 -7.29
N TRP A 68 7.58 -2.35 -8.04
CA TRP A 68 7.13 -2.06 -9.41
C TRP A 68 7.60 -3.11 -10.42
N VAL A 69 8.79 -3.70 -10.20
CA VAL A 69 9.25 -4.87 -10.97
C VAL A 69 8.32 -6.06 -10.74
N LEU A 70 7.95 -6.31 -9.48
CA LEU A 70 7.05 -7.41 -9.12
C LEU A 70 5.62 -7.17 -9.64
N ILE A 71 5.07 -5.97 -9.48
CA ILE A 71 3.76 -5.59 -10.01
C ILE A 71 3.73 -5.78 -11.53
N GLY A 72 4.77 -5.32 -12.24
CA GLY A 72 4.90 -5.53 -13.68
C GLY A 72 4.82 -7.01 -14.08
N ALA A 73 5.47 -7.90 -13.34
CA ALA A 73 5.38 -9.35 -13.58
C ALA A 73 3.98 -9.90 -13.30
N MET A 74 3.33 -9.46 -12.21
CA MET A 74 2.00 -9.93 -11.81
C MET A 74 0.89 -9.44 -12.75
N THR A 75 1.02 -8.24 -13.32
CA THR A 75 0.03 -7.71 -14.28
C THR A 75 -0.09 -8.54 -15.52
N SER A 76 1.01 -9.21 -15.95
CA SER A 76 1.03 -10.05 -17.17
C SER A 76 0.25 -11.36 -17.03
N VAL A 77 -0.04 -11.79 -15.80
CA VAL A 77 -0.70 -13.08 -15.52
C VAL A 77 -2.07 -12.92 -14.86
N THR A 78 -2.56 -11.69 -14.69
CA THR A 78 -3.85 -11.37 -14.06
C THR A 78 -4.71 -10.51 -14.99
N LYS A 79 -6.03 -10.55 -14.79
CA LYS A 79 -7.00 -9.84 -15.65
C LYS A 79 -7.78 -8.75 -14.91
N GLN A 80 -8.11 -8.96 -13.65
CA GLN A 80 -9.00 -8.10 -12.86
C GLN A 80 -8.34 -7.59 -11.58
N LEU A 81 -7.38 -8.34 -11.05
CA LEU A 81 -6.70 -8.00 -9.79
C LEU A 81 -6.02 -6.63 -9.90
N ASN A 82 -6.31 -5.76 -8.93
CA ASN A 82 -5.65 -4.47 -8.79
C ASN A 82 -4.38 -4.61 -7.95
N PHE A 83 -3.47 -3.67 -8.09
CA PHE A 83 -2.20 -3.67 -7.37
C PHE A 83 -1.96 -2.33 -6.70
N THR A 84 -1.45 -2.38 -5.48
CA THR A 84 -0.93 -1.19 -4.78
C THR A 84 0.25 -1.55 -3.92
N THR A 85 0.91 -0.56 -3.37
CA THR A 85 1.98 -0.75 -2.40
C THR A 85 1.49 -0.47 -0.98
N ASN A 86 1.95 -1.23 0.01
CA ASN A 86 1.59 -1.05 1.41
C ASN A 86 2.84 -1.07 2.32
N ILE A 87 3.51 0.03 2.30
CA ILE A 87 3.48 1.26 1.52
C ILE A 87 4.83 1.48 0.86
N TYR A 88 4.85 2.15 -0.28
CA TYR A 88 6.08 2.56 -0.95
C TYR A 88 6.69 3.78 -0.27
N VAL A 89 7.96 3.69 0.11
CA VAL A 89 8.68 4.83 0.70
C VAL A 89 9.20 5.73 -0.43
N ALA A 90 8.29 6.50 -1.03
CA ALA A 90 8.59 7.28 -2.22
C ALA A 90 9.67 8.34 -2.01
N GLY A 91 9.73 8.93 -0.81
CA GLY A 91 10.58 10.09 -0.54
C GLY A 91 12.10 9.87 -0.61
N HIS A 92 12.61 8.65 -0.66
CA HIS A 92 14.03 8.39 -0.87
C HIS A 92 14.38 7.94 -2.29
N ARG A 93 13.44 8.02 -3.23
CA ARG A 93 13.65 7.65 -4.64
C ARG A 93 13.58 8.86 -5.59
N PRO A 94 14.22 8.79 -6.76
CA PRO A 94 14.13 9.85 -7.78
C PRO A 94 12.70 9.95 -8.33
N LEU A 95 12.13 11.16 -8.32
CA LEU A 95 10.75 11.43 -8.73
C LEU A 95 10.44 10.95 -10.15
N LEU A 96 11.27 11.32 -11.14
CA LEU A 96 11.00 11.01 -12.55
C LEU A 96 11.12 9.51 -12.85
N GLN A 97 12.03 8.82 -12.17
CA GLN A 97 12.13 7.36 -12.27
C GLN A 97 10.86 6.70 -11.71
N LEU A 98 10.43 7.08 -10.51
CA LEU A 98 9.21 6.57 -9.91
C LEU A 98 7.97 6.87 -10.77
N ALA A 99 7.86 8.09 -11.31
CA ALA A 99 6.78 8.46 -12.20
C ALA A 99 6.72 7.54 -13.44
N LYS A 100 7.88 7.23 -14.02
CA LYS A 100 8.01 6.35 -15.18
C LYS A 100 7.66 4.89 -14.86
N GLU A 101 8.12 4.37 -13.74
CA GLU A 101 7.85 3.00 -13.27
C GLU A 101 6.35 2.78 -13.10
N ILE A 102 5.67 3.69 -12.40
CA ILE A 102 4.23 3.62 -12.15
C ILE A 102 3.43 3.78 -13.45
N ALA A 103 3.80 4.74 -14.30
CA ALA A 103 3.14 4.93 -15.59
C ALA A 103 3.23 3.68 -16.47
N THR A 104 4.41 3.06 -16.52
CA THR A 104 4.62 1.81 -17.26
C THR A 104 3.77 0.68 -16.71
N ALA A 105 3.76 0.49 -15.38
CA ALA A 105 2.93 -0.52 -14.73
C ALA A 105 1.43 -0.26 -14.96
N SER A 106 1.01 1.01 -14.98
CA SER A 106 -0.37 1.41 -15.28
C SER A 106 -0.78 1.03 -16.70
N VAL A 107 0.08 1.27 -17.69
CA VAL A 107 -0.17 0.87 -19.09
C VAL A 107 -0.24 -0.65 -19.20
N LEU A 108 0.72 -1.39 -18.64
CA LEU A 108 0.76 -2.86 -18.70
C LEU A 108 -0.44 -3.52 -18.01
N SER A 109 -1.02 -2.87 -17.02
CA SER A 109 -2.18 -3.38 -16.29
C SER A 109 -3.53 -2.85 -16.78
N ASP A 110 -3.56 -2.01 -17.80
CA ASP A 110 -4.76 -1.25 -18.20
C ASP A 110 -5.37 -0.44 -17.04
N GLY A 111 -4.50 0.22 -16.27
CA GLY A 111 -4.89 1.12 -15.18
C GLY A 111 -5.31 0.43 -13.88
N ARG A 112 -4.88 -0.83 -13.65
CA ARG A 112 -5.15 -1.58 -12.41
C ARG A 112 -4.12 -1.34 -11.29
N VAL A 113 -3.36 -0.24 -11.33
CA VAL A 113 -2.38 0.11 -10.30
C VAL A 113 -2.77 1.36 -9.54
N ALA A 114 -2.43 1.39 -8.26
CA ALA A 114 -2.47 2.55 -7.40
C ALA A 114 -1.13 2.68 -6.65
N LEU A 115 -0.77 3.88 -6.23
CA LEU A 115 0.40 4.12 -5.39
C LEU A 115 -0.03 4.24 -3.94
N GLY A 116 0.33 3.26 -3.10
CA GLY A 116 0.27 3.41 -1.65
C GLY A 116 1.58 4.02 -1.15
N ALA A 117 1.58 5.30 -0.77
CA ALA A 117 2.77 6.06 -0.45
C ALA A 117 2.88 6.40 1.04
N GLY A 118 4.08 6.25 1.61
CA GLY A 118 4.38 6.64 2.98
C GLY A 118 5.64 7.46 3.10
N ALA A 119 5.73 8.21 4.21
CA ALA A 119 6.92 9.03 4.47
C ALA A 119 8.16 8.22 4.84
N GLY A 120 8.00 6.97 5.25
CA GLY A 120 9.10 6.13 5.71
C GLY A 120 9.46 6.37 7.18
N TRP A 121 10.04 5.34 7.80
CA TRP A 121 10.43 5.34 9.21
C TRP A 121 11.93 5.08 9.41
N MET A 122 12.57 4.36 8.47
CA MET A 122 13.97 3.93 8.56
C MET A 122 14.89 5.02 8.01
N LYS A 123 15.48 5.81 8.91
CA LYS A 123 16.38 6.91 8.56
C LYS A 123 17.59 6.43 7.75
N GLU A 124 18.07 5.24 8.03
CA GLU A 124 19.24 4.65 7.38
C GLU A 124 19.03 4.45 5.88
N GLU A 125 17.83 4.10 5.42
CA GLU A 125 17.54 4.04 3.98
C GLU A 125 17.63 5.41 3.32
N PHE A 126 17.15 6.47 3.99
CA PHE A 126 17.26 7.84 3.50
C PHE A 126 18.72 8.30 3.40
N ASP A 127 19.51 8.03 4.44
CA ASP A 127 20.94 8.39 4.48
C ASP A 127 21.70 7.72 3.33
N LEU A 128 21.46 6.42 3.08
CA LEU A 128 22.07 5.67 1.99
C LEU A 128 21.68 6.19 0.60
N GLN A 129 20.51 6.78 0.48
CA GLN A 129 20.02 7.41 -0.76
C GLN A 129 20.39 8.90 -0.85
N GLY A 130 21.12 9.44 0.12
CA GLY A 130 21.50 10.86 0.15
C GLY A 130 20.30 11.80 0.33
N GLN A 131 19.22 11.32 0.96
CA GLN A 131 17.98 12.08 1.16
C GLN A 131 17.84 12.53 2.62
N ASP A 132 17.42 13.78 2.80
CA ASP A 132 17.16 14.31 4.15
C ASP A 132 15.90 13.69 4.76
N PHE A 133 16.10 12.94 5.84
CA PHE A 133 15.03 12.30 6.59
C PHE A 133 14.12 13.31 7.30
N SER A 134 14.62 14.47 7.68
CA SER A 134 13.87 15.45 8.49
C SER A 134 12.70 16.07 7.71
N ASN A 135 12.85 16.26 6.40
CA ASN A 135 11.85 16.86 5.53
C ASN A 135 10.93 15.85 4.83
N ARG A 136 11.15 14.52 5.03
CA ARG A 136 10.50 13.43 4.28
C ARG A 136 8.98 13.56 4.13
N GLY A 137 8.31 14.10 5.15
CA GLY A 137 6.85 14.30 5.14
C GLY A 137 6.42 15.41 4.19
N LYS A 138 7.09 16.58 4.23
CA LYS A 138 6.81 17.70 3.32
C LYS A 138 7.18 17.32 1.89
N ARG A 139 8.35 16.70 1.71
CA ARG A 139 8.82 16.23 0.40
C ARG A 139 7.87 15.21 -0.22
N LEU A 140 7.32 14.25 0.57
CA LEU A 140 6.30 13.33 0.06
C LEU A 140 5.03 14.05 -0.38
N THR A 141 4.57 15.06 0.37
CA THR A 141 3.39 15.84 -0.02
C THR A 141 3.58 16.51 -1.36
N GLU A 142 4.75 17.10 -1.60
CA GLU A 142 5.08 17.75 -2.87
C GLU A 142 5.30 16.72 -3.98
N MET A 143 5.98 15.60 -3.69
CA MET A 143 6.16 14.50 -4.64
C MET A 143 4.83 13.98 -5.17
N ILE A 144 3.81 13.82 -4.32
CA ILE A 144 2.47 13.40 -4.76
C ILE A 144 1.88 14.39 -5.79
N ARG A 145 2.04 15.69 -5.57
CA ARG A 145 1.58 16.71 -6.52
C ARG A 145 2.37 16.67 -7.83
N ALA A 146 3.69 16.54 -7.74
CA ALA A 146 4.57 16.45 -8.90
C ALA A 146 4.30 15.16 -9.72
N LEU A 147 4.07 14.01 -9.07
CA LEU A 147 3.68 12.78 -9.76
C LEU A 147 2.38 12.96 -10.56
N ARG A 148 1.37 13.61 -9.97
CA ARG A 148 0.11 13.88 -10.67
C ARG A 148 0.35 14.74 -11.92
N ALA A 149 1.15 15.80 -11.80
CA ALA A 149 1.51 16.64 -12.94
C ALA A 149 2.22 15.83 -14.04
N MET A 150 3.20 14.98 -13.67
CA MET A 150 3.92 14.13 -14.64
C MET A 150 3.02 13.15 -15.39
N TRP A 151 1.87 12.76 -14.81
CA TRP A 151 0.93 11.79 -15.40
C TRP A 151 -0.20 12.41 -16.23
N GLU A 152 -0.26 13.73 -16.35
CA GLU A 152 -1.29 14.42 -17.17
C GLU A 152 -1.13 14.18 -18.67
N GLY A 153 0.09 13.79 -19.10
CA GLY A 153 0.42 13.64 -20.53
C GLY A 153 0.67 14.98 -21.23
N GLY A 154 1.31 14.93 -22.41
CA GLY A 154 1.72 16.12 -23.13
C GLY A 154 2.91 16.84 -22.47
N TRP A 155 3.02 18.15 -22.68
CA TRP A 155 4.05 18.99 -22.05
C TRP A 155 3.60 19.41 -20.66
N VAL A 156 4.38 19.04 -19.64
CA VAL A 156 4.11 19.32 -18.24
C VAL A 156 5.33 19.95 -17.57
N GLU A 157 5.10 20.79 -16.57
CA GLU A 157 6.14 21.38 -15.72
C GLU A 157 5.68 21.36 -14.26
N PHE A 158 6.63 21.41 -13.34
CA PHE A 158 6.31 21.47 -11.90
C PHE A 158 7.37 22.29 -11.17
N HIS A 159 6.94 23.26 -10.36
CA HIS A 159 7.80 24.15 -9.58
C HIS A 159 7.38 24.10 -8.11
N GLY A 160 8.25 23.56 -7.25
CA GLY A 160 8.02 23.41 -5.81
C GLY A 160 9.28 23.67 -4.99
N ASP A 161 9.22 23.39 -3.69
CA ASP A 161 10.33 23.59 -2.77
C ASP A 161 11.40 22.47 -2.87
N TYR A 162 10.98 21.28 -3.29
CA TYR A 162 11.82 20.08 -3.36
C TYR A 162 12.01 19.57 -4.78
N TYR A 163 11.09 19.88 -5.68
CA TYR A 163 11.13 19.42 -7.07
C TYR A 163 10.90 20.62 -7.99
N ASP A 164 11.86 20.81 -8.91
CA ASP A 164 11.78 21.84 -9.95
C ASP A 164 12.01 21.15 -11.30
N ILE A 165 10.95 21.05 -12.11
CA ILE A 165 10.93 20.33 -13.37
C ILE A 165 10.52 21.29 -14.46
N PRO A 166 11.44 21.66 -15.37
CA PRO A 166 11.11 22.49 -16.53
C PRO A 166 10.13 21.74 -17.45
N PRO A 167 9.55 22.41 -18.47
CA PRO A 167 8.66 21.75 -19.40
C PRO A 167 9.27 20.47 -20.00
N VAL A 168 8.64 19.34 -19.73
CA VAL A 168 9.03 18.00 -20.19
C VAL A 168 7.80 17.24 -20.67
N THR A 169 8.02 16.22 -21.48
CA THR A 169 7.00 15.20 -21.77
C THR A 169 7.48 13.85 -21.31
N MET A 170 6.56 13.02 -20.79
CA MET A 170 6.87 11.68 -20.30
C MET A 170 5.93 10.65 -20.92
N GLU A 171 6.49 9.82 -21.80
CA GLU A 171 5.76 8.68 -22.38
C GLU A 171 6.38 7.33 -21.93
N PRO A 172 5.57 6.29 -21.68
CA PRO A 172 4.11 6.35 -21.67
C PRO A 172 3.58 7.13 -20.47
N HIS A 173 2.40 7.73 -20.59
CA HIS A 173 1.63 8.24 -19.46
C HIS A 173 0.51 7.23 -19.09
N PRO A 174 -0.02 7.26 -17.87
CA PRO A 174 -1.07 6.34 -17.44
C PRO A 174 -2.34 6.49 -18.28
N PRO A 175 -3.00 5.38 -18.70
CA PRO A 175 -4.25 5.44 -19.48
C PRO A 175 -5.46 5.93 -18.68
N LYS A 176 -5.34 5.90 -17.35
CA LYS A 176 -6.35 6.34 -16.38
C LYS A 176 -5.65 7.03 -15.21
N LYS A 177 -6.39 7.82 -14.44
CA LYS A 177 -5.89 8.38 -13.19
C LYS A 177 -5.32 7.26 -12.31
N VAL A 178 -4.07 7.42 -11.87
CA VAL A 178 -3.46 6.54 -10.86
C VAL A 178 -3.88 7.03 -9.47
N PRO A 179 -4.67 6.25 -8.71
CA PRO A 179 -5.00 6.61 -7.34
C PRO A 179 -3.75 6.63 -6.46
N ILE A 180 -3.69 7.59 -5.52
CA ILE A 180 -2.61 7.68 -4.55
C ILE A 180 -3.20 7.55 -3.15
N TYR A 181 -2.88 6.45 -2.46
CA TYR A 181 -3.28 6.19 -1.09
C TYR A 181 -2.13 6.54 -0.15
N VAL A 182 -2.40 7.35 0.86
CA VAL A 182 -1.36 7.78 1.81
C VAL A 182 -1.38 6.90 3.04
N GLY A 183 -0.22 6.34 3.38
CA GLY A 183 -0.04 5.47 4.54
C GLY A 183 0.33 6.20 5.82
N GLY A 184 0.04 5.55 6.96
CA GLY A 184 0.41 5.99 8.30
C GLY A 184 -0.78 6.44 9.17
N HIS A 185 -0.56 6.46 10.50
CA HIS A 185 -1.61 6.72 11.49
C HIS A 185 -1.39 7.99 12.33
N THR A 186 -0.25 8.68 12.14
CA THR A 186 0.00 9.95 12.83
C THR A 186 -0.90 11.06 12.28
N ASP A 187 -1.19 12.08 13.07
CA ASP A 187 -1.98 13.22 12.61
C ASP A 187 -1.41 13.87 11.34
N ALA A 188 -0.08 13.94 11.22
CA ALA A 188 0.58 14.45 10.02
C ALA A 188 0.33 13.56 8.77
N ALA A 189 0.25 12.23 8.96
CA ALA A 189 -0.06 11.30 7.88
C ALA A 189 -1.54 11.38 7.47
N LEU A 190 -2.46 11.41 8.45
CA LEU A 190 -3.90 11.55 8.21
C LEU A 190 -4.24 12.88 7.52
N LYS A 191 -3.63 13.99 7.97
CA LYS A 191 -3.76 15.30 7.30
C LYS A 191 -3.26 15.26 5.85
N ARG A 192 -2.11 14.62 5.62
CA ARG A 192 -1.57 14.45 4.26
C ARG A 192 -2.52 13.64 3.39
N ALA A 193 -3.05 12.51 3.91
CA ALA A 193 -4.03 11.70 3.20
C ALA A 193 -5.25 12.54 2.78
N ALA A 194 -5.83 13.28 3.74
CA ALA A 194 -6.96 14.15 3.49
C ALA A 194 -6.65 15.29 2.52
N MET A 195 -5.43 15.85 2.55
CA MET A 195 -5.06 17.01 1.74
C MET A 195 -4.74 16.65 0.28
N VAL A 196 -3.99 15.56 0.04
CA VAL A 196 -3.45 15.26 -1.30
C VAL A 196 -3.68 13.82 -1.78
N GLY A 197 -4.19 12.91 -0.93
CA GLY A 197 -4.48 11.52 -1.29
C GLY A 197 -5.83 11.34 -1.98
N ASP A 198 -5.99 10.21 -2.65
CA ASP A 198 -7.29 9.67 -3.08
C ASP A 198 -7.81 8.62 -2.08
N GLY A 199 -7.03 8.32 -1.05
CA GLY A 199 -7.37 7.41 0.02
C GLY A 199 -6.29 7.36 1.10
N TRP A 200 -6.58 6.57 2.11
CA TRP A 200 -5.71 6.28 3.24
C TRP A 200 -5.53 4.78 3.41
N ILE A 201 -4.28 4.35 3.66
CA ILE A 201 -3.96 2.99 4.07
C ILE A 201 -3.43 3.02 5.51
N GLY A 202 -4.23 2.48 6.43
CA GLY A 202 -3.81 2.22 7.80
C GLY A 202 -3.09 0.87 7.93
N ASN A 203 -2.70 0.55 9.17
CA ASN A 203 -2.24 -0.79 9.53
C ASN A 203 -3.45 -1.67 9.88
N ALA A 204 -3.24 -2.82 10.53
CA ALA A 204 -4.29 -3.55 11.22
C ALA A 204 -4.44 -3.00 12.66
N TYR A 205 -5.68 -2.84 13.11
CA TYR A 205 -6.02 -2.26 14.41
C TYR A 205 -7.15 -3.05 15.09
N PRO A 206 -7.26 -3.03 16.43
CA PRO A 206 -8.54 -3.28 17.10
C PRO A 206 -9.65 -2.41 16.49
N VAL A 207 -10.89 -2.91 16.46
CA VAL A 207 -12.02 -2.22 15.80
C VAL A 207 -12.21 -0.79 16.36
N GLU A 208 -12.12 -0.64 17.67
CA GLU A 208 -12.28 0.66 18.35
C GLU A 208 -11.16 1.64 17.97
N GLU A 209 -9.92 1.18 17.81
CA GLU A 209 -8.80 2.01 17.39
C GLU A 209 -8.94 2.42 15.92
N ALA A 210 -9.37 1.51 15.05
CA ALA A 210 -9.68 1.82 13.66
C ALA A 210 -10.74 2.93 13.56
N GLN A 211 -11.80 2.86 14.37
CA GLN A 211 -12.83 3.90 14.45
C GLN A 211 -12.25 5.26 14.80
N VAL A 212 -11.33 5.33 15.76
CA VAL A 212 -10.68 6.58 16.17
C VAL A 212 -9.87 7.18 15.02
N HIS A 213 -9.05 6.37 14.33
CA HIS A 213 -8.26 6.86 13.19
C HIS A 213 -9.14 7.32 12.04
N ILE A 214 -10.19 6.57 11.70
CA ILE A 214 -11.13 6.91 10.63
C ILE A 214 -11.93 8.18 10.98
N ALA A 215 -12.35 8.34 12.24
CA ALA A 215 -13.05 9.55 12.68
C ALA A 215 -12.16 10.80 12.55
N LYS A 216 -10.87 10.71 12.95
CA LYS A 216 -9.88 11.79 12.76
C LYS A 216 -9.68 12.11 11.27
N LEU A 217 -9.49 11.09 10.44
CA LEU A 217 -9.34 11.25 8.99
C LEU A 217 -10.55 11.97 8.37
N LYS A 218 -11.77 11.56 8.72
CA LYS A 218 -13.01 12.21 8.28
C LYS A 218 -13.09 13.66 8.78
N GLY A 219 -12.56 13.95 9.97
CA GLY A 219 -12.40 15.31 10.47
C GLY A 219 -11.52 16.16 9.56
N TYR A 220 -10.36 15.64 9.16
CA TYR A 220 -9.46 16.33 8.24
C TYR A 220 -10.04 16.45 6.83
N LEU A 221 -10.76 15.46 6.32
CA LEU A 221 -11.46 15.59 5.03
C LEU A 221 -12.44 16.76 5.05
N ARG A 222 -13.22 16.94 6.13
CA ARG A 222 -14.10 18.12 6.30
C ARG A 222 -13.31 19.43 6.38
N GLU A 223 -12.18 19.45 7.11
CA GLU A 223 -11.29 20.62 7.21
C GLU A 223 -10.80 21.08 5.83
N TYR A 224 -10.57 20.13 4.91
CA TYR A 224 -10.15 20.41 3.54
C TYR A 224 -11.29 20.48 2.52
N GLY A 225 -12.56 20.42 2.95
CA GLY A 225 -13.74 20.48 2.05
C GLY A 225 -13.88 19.27 1.13
N ARG A 226 -13.38 18.09 1.58
CA ARG A 226 -13.31 16.87 0.80
C ARG A 226 -14.14 15.71 1.36
N GLU A 227 -15.08 16.00 2.25
CA GLU A 227 -15.93 15.00 2.90
C GLU A 227 -16.85 14.22 1.94
N ASN A 228 -17.08 14.76 0.73
CA ASN A 228 -17.92 14.14 -0.30
C ASN A 228 -17.10 13.54 -1.46
N ASP A 229 -15.77 13.57 -1.38
CA ASP A 229 -14.92 12.94 -2.37
C ASP A 229 -15.07 11.41 -2.34
N ASP A 230 -14.89 10.76 -3.50
CA ASP A 230 -14.69 9.31 -3.57
C ASP A 230 -13.31 8.98 -2.99
N PHE A 231 -13.28 8.77 -1.67
CA PHE A 231 -12.06 8.61 -0.88
C PHE A 231 -11.97 7.21 -0.28
N GLU A 232 -10.91 6.48 -0.64
CA GLU A 232 -10.68 5.14 -0.11
C GLU A 232 -10.19 5.16 1.34
N ILE A 233 -10.85 4.38 2.18
CA ILE A 233 -10.44 4.16 3.58
C ILE A 233 -10.13 2.69 3.76
N ILE A 234 -8.84 2.35 3.87
CA ILE A 234 -8.35 0.98 3.88
C ILE A 234 -7.57 0.72 5.17
N CYS A 235 -7.97 -0.26 5.97
CA CYS A 235 -7.17 -0.80 7.07
C CYS A 235 -7.56 -2.25 7.41
N GLY A 236 -6.67 -2.95 8.09
CA GLY A 236 -6.98 -4.26 8.67
C GLY A 236 -7.70 -4.13 10.02
N LEU A 237 -8.46 -5.16 10.39
CA LEU A 237 -9.11 -5.25 11.69
C LEU A 237 -8.62 -6.49 12.45
N TYR A 238 -8.15 -6.30 13.67
CA TYR A 238 -7.84 -7.40 14.60
C TYR A 238 -9.12 -7.95 15.20
N ALA A 239 -9.89 -8.67 14.38
CA ALA A 239 -11.10 -9.37 14.76
C ALA A 239 -11.28 -10.61 13.88
N MET A 240 -12.12 -11.56 14.31
CA MET A 240 -12.45 -12.72 13.46
C MET A 240 -13.09 -12.20 12.16
N PRO A 241 -12.48 -12.49 11.00
CA PRO A 241 -12.94 -11.94 9.73
C PRO A 241 -14.20 -12.65 9.25
N THR A 242 -15.32 -11.99 9.40
CA THR A 242 -16.63 -12.45 8.94
C THR A 242 -17.25 -11.42 7.99
N ALA A 243 -18.13 -11.86 7.09
CA ALA A 243 -18.86 -10.94 6.22
C ALA A 243 -19.64 -9.89 7.02
N ASP A 244 -20.23 -10.29 8.16
CA ASP A 244 -20.99 -9.37 9.02
C ASP A 244 -20.10 -8.30 9.67
N LEU A 245 -18.86 -8.65 10.06
CA LEU A 245 -17.89 -7.67 10.55
C LEU A 245 -17.64 -6.59 9.51
N TYR A 246 -17.33 -6.98 8.28
CA TYR A 246 -16.97 -6.06 7.22
C TYR A 246 -18.15 -5.22 6.73
N LYS A 247 -19.34 -5.79 6.63
CA LYS A 247 -20.57 -5.03 6.33
C LYS A 247 -20.86 -3.97 7.39
N ARG A 248 -20.71 -4.31 8.67
CA ARG A 248 -20.86 -3.33 9.76
C ARG A 248 -19.78 -2.26 9.70
N ALA A 249 -18.51 -2.63 9.48
CA ALA A 249 -17.42 -1.69 9.38
C ALA A 249 -17.61 -0.68 8.22
N GLU A 250 -18.15 -1.13 7.09
CA GLU A 250 -18.52 -0.26 5.98
C GLU A 250 -19.61 0.75 6.37
N VAL A 251 -20.67 0.29 7.01
CA VAL A 251 -21.83 1.14 7.39
C VAL A 251 -21.48 2.06 8.56
N GLU A 252 -20.88 1.53 9.63
CA GLU A 252 -20.71 2.25 10.90
C GLU A 252 -19.51 3.21 10.87
N MET A 253 -18.40 2.83 10.21
CA MET A 253 -17.19 3.65 10.17
C MET A 253 -16.81 4.13 8.77
N GLY A 254 -17.43 3.62 7.71
CA GLY A 254 -17.14 3.99 6.32
C GLY A 254 -15.83 3.39 5.82
N LEU A 255 -15.47 2.21 6.31
CA LEU A 255 -14.36 1.43 5.78
C LEU A 255 -14.71 0.99 4.35
N THR A 256 -13.90 1.33 3.35
CA THR A 256 -14.17 0.98 1.94
C THR A 256 -13.39 -0.25 1.50
N GLY A 257 -12.24 -0.49 2.14
CA GLY A 257 -11.39 -1.63 1.88
C GLY A 257 -10.70 -2.16 3.13
N THR A 258 -10.36 -3.44 3.12
CA THR A 258 -9.67 -4.08 4.24
C THR A 258 -8.42 -4.81 3.79
N LEU A 259 -7.38 -4.79 4.65
CA LEU A 259 -6.23 -5.68 4.54
C LEU A 259 -6.63 -7.08 4.96
N CYS A 260 -6.31 -8.08 4.16
CA CYS A 260 -6.52 -9.48 4.51
C CYS A 260 -5.29 -10.33 4.19
N MET A 261 -5.17 -11.42 4.93
CA MET A 261 -4.15 -12.47 4.74
C MET A 261 -4.84 -13.81 4.98
N PRO A 262 -5.52 -14.38 3.98
CA PRO A 262 -6.38 -15.57 4.15
C PRO A 262 -5.67 -16.75 4.81
N TRP A 263 -4.38 -16.93 4.50
CA TRP A 263 -3.54 -18.01 5.05
C TRP A 263 -3.16 -17.84 6.53
N SER A 264 -3.38 -16.66 7.12
CA SER A 264 -3.08 -16.43 8.53
C SER A 264 -4.20 -16.85 9.47
N LEU A 265 -5.40 -17.17 8.97
CA LEU A 265 -6.57 -17.47 9.76
C LEU A 265 -6.54 -18.81 10.49
N GLY A 266 -5.65 -19.71 10.10
CA GLY A 266 -5.46 -21.02 10.73
C GLY A 266 -4.26 -21.10 11.69
N ASN A 267 -3.45 -20.06 11.80
CA ASN A 267 -2.23 -20.07 12.60
C ASN A 267 -2.05 -18.74 13.35
N PRO A 268 -2.24 -18.71 14.68
CA PRO A 268 -2.04 -17.50 15.49
C PRO A 268 -0.60 -16.96 15.50
N SER A 269 0.37 -17.77 15.13
CA SER A 269 1.77 -17.39 14.90
C SER A 269 2.04 -16.92 13.48
N ALA A 270 1.08 -16.31 12.82
CA ALA A 270 1.08 -15.94 11.39
C ALA A 270 2.15 -14.93 10.94
N GLY A 271 3.10 -14.57 11.80
CA GLY A 271 4.40 -14.07 11.36
C GLY A 271 5.31 -15.18 10.83
N ASP A 272 4.98 -16.44 11.11
CA ASP A 272 5.79 -17.60 10.76
C ASP A 272 5.17 -18.33 9.56
N HIS A 273 5.41 -17.82 8.34
CA HIS A 273 5.09 -18.51 7.09
C HIS A 273 5.95 -19.81 6.88
N ALA A 274 6.77 -20.16 7.87
CA ALA A 274 7.68 -21.29 7.83
C ALA A 274 6.99 -22.66 7.69
N GLY A 275 5.69 -22.75 7.93
CA GLY A 275 4.92 -23.98 7.75
C GLY A 275 4.20 -24.12 6.40
N LEU A 276 4.09 -23.05 5.60
CA LEU A 276 3.50 -23.13 4.28
C LEU A 276 4.61 -23.40 3.26
N THR A 277 4.45 -24.50 2.56
CA THR A 277 5.41 -25.11 1.65
C THR A 277 6.00 -24.12 0.62
N GLU A 278 7.08 -24.52 -0.03
CA GLU A 278 7.71 -23.72 -1.12
C GLU A 278 6.82 -23.51 -2.34
N MET A 279 5.60 -24.06 -2.36
CA MET A 279 4.69 -23.97 -3.52
C MET A 279 3.51 -23.04 -3.22
N ALA A 280 3.29 -22.06 -4.08
CA ALA A 280 2.16 -21.13 -4.01
C ALA A 280 0.79 -21.84 -3.98
N ALA A 281 0.67 -23.01 -4.61
CA ALA A 281 -0.54 -23.83 -4.58
C ALA A 281 -1.02 -24.22 -3.15
N ALA A 282 -0.12 -24.25 -2.18
CA ALA A 282 -0.49 -24.52 -0.78
C ALA A 282 -1.37 -23.43 -0.16
N TYR A 283 -1.36 -22.22 -0.72
CA TYR A 283 -2.19 -21.10 -0.27
C TYR A 283 -3.63 -21.17 -0.82
N LYS A 284 -3.83 -21.92 -1.92
CA LYS A 284 -5.12 -21.95 -2.63
C LYS A 284 -6.31 -22.31 -1.73
N PRO A 285 -6.26 -23.35 -0.87
CA PRO A 285 -7.41 -23.69 -0.01
C PRO A 285 -7.83 -22.53 0.91
N PHE A 286 -6.88 -21.77 1.46
CA PHE A 286 -7.16 -20.62 2.32
C PHE A 286 -7.75 -19.45 1.52
N ILE A 287 -7.22 -19.22 0.31
CA ILE A 287 -7.71 -18.19 -0.61
C ILE A 287 -9.16 -18.48 -1.00
N ASP A 288 -9.46 -19.72 -1.43
CA ASP A 288 -10.79 -20.14 -1.87
C ASP A 288 -11.81 -20.13 -0.73
N ASP A 289 -11.43 -20.60 0.47
CA ASP A 289 -12.30 -20.60 1.64
C ASP A 289 -12.70 -19.17 2.05
N PHE A 290 -11.72 -18.28 2.16
CA PHE A 290 -11.99 -16.88 2.50
C PHE A 290 -12.78 -16.16 1.39
N ALA A 291 -12.48 -16.44 0.12
CA ALA A 291 -13.23 -15.90 -1.00
C ALA A 291 -14.71 -16.31 -0.93
N THR A 292 -14.97 -17.59 -0.67
CA THR A 292 -16.33 -18.14 -0.60
C THR A 292 -17.09 -17.63 0.63
N ASN A 293 -16.44 -17.64 1.80
CA ASN A 293 -17.12 -17.38 3.08
C ASN A 293 -17.18 -15.89 3.45
N VAL A 294 -16.31 -15.05 2.90
CA VAL A 294 -16.22 -13.63 3.26
C VAL A 294 -16.34 -12.73 2.04
N VAL A 295 -15.40 -12.83 1.06
CA VAL A 295 -15.32 -11.88 -0.07
C VAL A 295 -16.63 -11.84 -0.86
N SER A 296 -17.12 -12.99 -1.32
CA SER A 296 -18.34 -13.09 -2.13
C SER A 296 -19.62 -12.59 -1.43
N LYS A 297 -19.62 -12.61 -0.10
CA LYS A 297 -20.78 -12.14 0.70
C LYS A 297 -20.74 -10.63 0.99
N CYS A 298 -19.66 -9.95 0.63
CA CYS A 298 -19.46 -8.51 0.81
C CYS A 298 -19.42 -7.71 -0.51
N GLN A 299 -19.56 -8.39 -1.64
CA GLN A 299 -19.65 -7.79 -2.98
C GLN A 299 -21.05 -7.35 -3.35
#